data_a33ad7f8987bf6cdccd77d18e002ea1e
#
_entry.id   a33ad7f8987bf6cdccd77d18e002ea1e
#
_cell.length_a   1.000
_cell.length_b   1.000
_cell.length_c   1.000
_cell.angle_alpha   90.00
_cell.angle_beta   90.00
_cell.angle_gamma   90.00
#
_symmetry.space_group_name_H-M   'P 1'
#
loop_
_entity.id
_entity.type
_entity.pdbx_description
1 polymer ?
#
loop_
_entity_poly.entity_id
_entity_poly.type
_entity_poly.pdbx_seq_one_letter_code
_entity_poly.pdbx_strand_id
1 'polypeptide(L)' 'MAAMGINPADILTPEQLAERLQVRKSWVFEQTRNRSKVRNARPLPCIRLGKYIRFSWIAVSEWLQQDSTN' A
#
# COMPACT_ATOMS: atom_id res chain seq x y z
N MET A 1 20.03 5.69 12.73
CA MET A 1 19.53 5.37 12.65
C MET A 1 18.67 5.38 12.07
N ALA A 2 18.64 5.36 11.50
CA ALA A 2 17.75 5.36 10.88
C ALA A 2 16.81 4.98 11.14
N ALA A 3 16.90 5.02 11.61
CA ALA A 3 16.08 4.68 12.19
C ALA A 3 14.85 4.55 11.76
N MET A 4 14.24 5.16 11.26
CA MET A 4 12.94 4.98 10.97
C MET A 4 12.67 3.85 10.14
N GLY A 5 13.64 3.18 9.71
CA GLY A 5 13.40 1.97 9.01
C GLY A 5 12.89 2.10 7.61
N ILE A 6 12.83 3.28 7.09
CA ILE A 6 12.41 3.39 5.71
C ILE A 6 13.59 3.13 4.82
N ASN A 7 13.48 2.07 4.06
CA ASN A 7 14.51 1.66 3.14
C ASN A 7 14.10 2.12 1.75
N PRO A 8 14.92 2.91 1.06
CA PRO A 8 14.52 3.35 -0.27
C PRO A 8 14.19 2.21 -1.20
N ALA A 9 14.84 1.08 -1.03
CA ALA A 9 14.53 -0.06 -1.89
C ALA A 9 13.15 -0.63 -1.60
N ASP A 10 12.58 -0.27 -0.46
CA ASP A 10 11.27 -0.76 -0.07
C ASP A 10 10.15 0.13 -0.58
N ILE A 11 10.48 1.27 -1.13
CA ILE A 11 9.48 2.23 -1.56
C ILE A 11 9.07 1.94 -2.99
N LEU A 12 7.78 1.87 -3.22
CA LEU A 12 7.24 1.53 -4.52
C LEU A 12 6.31 2.62 -5.01
N THR A 13 6.32 2.85 -6.31
CA THR A 13 5.30 3.68 -6.92
C THR A 13 4.02 2.87 -7.06
N PRO A 14 2.89 3.53 -7.32
CA PRO A 14 1.66 2.76 -7.56
C PRO A 14 1.80 1.77 -8.71
N GLU A 15 2.50 2.16 -9.77
CA GLU A 15 2.70 1.25 -10.89
C GLU A 15 3.52 0.04 -10.49
N GLN A 16 4.58 0.28 -9.71
CA GLN A 16 5.42 -0.82 -9.27
C GLN A 16 4.66 -1.76 -8.34
N LEU A 17 3.84 -1.19 -7.48
CA LEU A 17 3.07 -2.03 -6.57
C LEU A 17 2.05 -2.84 -7.35
N ALA A 18 1.37 -2.23 -8.30
CA ALA A 18 0.39 -2.94 -9.10
C ALA A 18 1.03 -4.11 -9.82
N GLU A 19 2.21 -3.88 -10.37
CA GLU A 19 2.91 -4.92 -11.09
C GLU A 19 3.32 -6.04 -10.15
N ARG A 20 3.80 -5.67 -8.98
CA ARG A 20 4.25 -6.68 -8.02
C ARG A 20 3.09 -7.52 -7.52
N LEU A 21 1.93 -6.93 -7.35
CA LEU A 21 0.75 -7.65 -6.91
C LEU A 21 -0.01 -8.25 -8.08
N GLN A 22 0.38 -7.92 -9.29
CA GLN A 22 -0.27 -8.43 -10.50
C GLN A 22 -1.74 -8.02 -10.53
N VAL A 23 -1.97 -6.75 -10.25
CA VAL A 23 -3.30 -6.18 -10.31
C VAL A 23 -3.23 -4.92 -11.14
N ARG A 24 -4.36 -4.35 -11.44
CA ARG A 24 -4.42 -3.11 -12.18
C ARG A 24 -4.05 -1.95 -11.27
N LYS A 25 -3.48 -0.93 -11.89
CA LYS A 25 -3.14 0.26 -11.13
C LYS A 25 -4.39 0.88 -10.50
N SER A 26 -5.51 0.81 -11.20
CA SER A 26 -6.75 1.35 -10.65
C SER A 26 -7.14 0.63 -9.37
N TRP A 27 -6.86 -0.66 -9.29
CA TRP A 27 -7.13 -1.39 -8.06
C TRP A 27 -6.34 -0.82 -6.90
N VAL A 28 -5.07 -0.48 -7.15
CA VAL A 28 -4.22 0.07 -6.10
C VAL A 28 -4.80 1.38 -5.60
N PHE A 29 -5.21 2.26 -6.51
CA PHE A 29 -5.78 3.53 -6.09
C PHE A 29 -7.08 3.34 -5.36
N GLU A 30 -7.88 2.38 -5.78
CA GLU A 30 -9.13 2.10 -5.08
C GLU A 30 -8.88 1.68 -3.65
N GLN A 31 -7.85 0.86 -3.44
CA GLN A 31 -7.58 0.36 -2.11
C GLN A 31 -7.03 1.43 -1.18
N THR A 32 -6.44 2.49 -1.73
CA THR A 32 -5.92 3.54 -0.89
C THR A 32 -7.00 4.52 -0.47
N ARG A 33 -8.14 4.50 -1.13
CA ARG A 33 -9.22 5.39 -0.76
C ARG A 33 -9.90 4.85 0.46
N ASN A 34 -10.20 5.75 1.35
CA ASN A 34 -10.90 5.34 2.55
C ASN A 34 -12.39 5.39 2.25
N ARG A 35 -12.94 4.26 1.87
CA ARG A 35 -14.34 4.22 1.54
C ARG A 35 -15.11 3.72 2.72
N SER A 36 -15.82 4.56 3.33
CA SER A 36 -16.58 4.16 4.50
C SER A 36 -17.73 3.24 4.17
N LYS A 37 -18.03 3.11 2.92
CA LYS A 37 -19.12 2.22 2.58
C LYS A 37 -18.79 0.78 2.83
N VAL A 38 -17.53 0.43 2.75
CA VAL A 38 -17.13 -0.96 2.91
C VAL A 38 -16.78 -1.17 4.36
N ARG A 39 -17.65 -1.87 5.06
CA ARG A 39 -17.43 -2.13 6.44
C ARG A 39 -16.23 -3.01 6.61
N ASN A 40 -15.47 -2.80 7.62
CA ASN A 40 -14.30 -3.60 7.93
C ASN A 40 -13.18 -3.45 6.92
N ALA A 41 -13.31 -2.57 5.99
CA ALA A 41 -12.24 -2.37 5.04
C ALA A 41 -11.15 -1.57 5.67
N ARG A 42 -9.93 -1.99 5.47
CA ARG A 42 -8.79 -1.24 5.91
C ARG A 42 -8.08 -0.71 4.68
N PRO A 43 -7.80 0.57 4.64
CA PRO A 43 -7.13 1.12 3.46
C PRO A 43 -5.72 0.56 3.34
N LEU A 44 -5.28 0.42 2.12
CA LEU A 44 -3.94 -0.01 1.83
C LEU A 44 -2.97 1.01 2.38
N PRO A 45 -1.97 0.60 3.16
CA PRO A 45 -1.03 1.56 3.69
C PRO A 45 -0.26 2.25 2.58
N CYS A 46 -0.17 3.55 2.70
CA CYS A 46 0.55 4.32 1.70
C CYS A 46 1.29 5.46 2.38
N ILE A 47 2.27 5.99 1.67
CA ILE A 47 3.05 7.12 2.12
C ILE A 47 2.68 8.29 1.23
N ARG A 48 2.27 9.39 1.83
CA ARG A 48 1.89 10.55 1.06
C ARG A 48 3.03 11.55 1.05
N LEU A 49 3.48 11.87 -0.14
CA LEU A 49 4.54 12.84 -0.33
C LEU A 49 3.97 13.99 -1.14
N GLY A 50 3.27 14.90 -0.45
CA GLY A 50 2.58 15.94 -1.17
C GLY A 50 1.51 15.34 -2.06
N LYS A 51 1.65 15.55 -3.36
CA LYS A 51 0.69 15.00 -4.29
C LYS A 51 1.07 13.62 -4.78
N TYR A 52 2.18 13.08 -4.30
CA TYR A 52 2.62 11.77 -4.72
C TYR A 52 2.24 10.73 -3.70
N ILE A 53 2.00 9.52 -4.15
CA ILE A 53 1.68 8.39 -3.30
C ILE A 53 2.72 7.33 -3.53
N ARG A 54 3.24 6.80 -2.44
CA ARG A 54 4.21 5.71 -2.51
C ARG A 54 3.81 4.65 -1.52
N PHE A 55 4.42 3.49 -1.62
CA PHE A 55 4.05 2.37 -0.78
C PHE A 55 5.29 1.73 -0.21
N SER A 56 5.18 1.23 1.00
CA SER A 56 6.24 0.44 1.62
C SER A 56 5.89 -1.02 1.43
N TRP A 57 6.78 -1.78 0.82
CA TRP A 57 6.49 -3.19 0.56
C TRP A 57 6.29 -3.95 1.87
N ILE A 58 7.05 -3.61 2.89
CA ILE A 58 6.89 -4.28 4.17
C ILE A 58 5.50 -4.04 4.73
N ALA A 59 5.05 -2.79 4.70
CA ALA A 59 3.73 -2.47 5.21
C ALA A 59 2.64 -3.13 4.38
N VAL A 60 2.81 -3.13 3.07
CA VAL A 60 1.82 -3.75 2.19
C VAL A 60 1.77 -5.26 2.43
N SER A 61 2.93 -5.86 2.61
CA SER A 61 2.97 -7.30 2.87
C SER A 61 2.22 -7.66 4.15
N GLU A 62 2.41 -6.87 5.18
CA GLU A 62 1.70 -7.12 6.42
C GLU A 62 0.21 -6.94 6.23
N TRP A 63 -0.17 -5.92 5.48
CA TRP A 63 -1.57 -5.67 5.20
C TRP A 63 -2.20 -6.85 4.47
N LEU A 64 -1.48 -7.40 3.51
CA LEU A 64 -1.97 -8.54 2.75
C LEU A 64 -2.13 -9.77 3.63
N GLN A 65 -1.19 -9.96 4.53
CA GLN A 65 -1.27 -11.13 5.41
C GLN A 65 -2.45 -11.03 6.33
N GLN A 66 -2.71 -9.86 6.84
CA GLN A 66 -3.85 -9.68 7.73
C GLN A 66 -5.15 -9.86 6.98
N ASP A 67 -5.19 -9.37 5.75
CA ASP A 67 -6.41 -9.41 4.99
C ASP A 67 -6.73 -10.81 4.52
N SER A 68 -5.73 -11.62 4.30
CA SER A 68 -5.95 -12.96 3.77
C SER A 68 -6.01 -14.01 4.86
N THR A 69 -5.87 -13.63 6.08
CA THR A 69 -5.98 -14.57 7.17
C THR A 69 -7.42 -14.93 7.40
N ASN A 70 -7.68 -16.15 7.49
CA ASN A 70 -9.06 -16.54 7.75
C ASN A 70 -9.13 -17.56 8.80
#